data_4debbb341888ea3e18dad7d00b6eb14b
#
_entry.id   4debbb341888ea3e18dad7d00b6eb14b
#
_cell.length_a   1.000
_cell.length_b   1.000
_cell.length_c   1.000
_cell.angle_alpha   90.00
_cell.angle_beta   90.00
_cell.angle_gamma   90.00
#
_symmetry.space_group_name_H-M   'P 1'
#
loop_
_entity.id
_entity.type
_entity.pdbx_description
1 polymer ?
#
loop_
_entity_poly.entity_id
_entity_poly.type
_entity_poly.pdbx_seq_one_letter_code
_entity_poly.pdbx_strand_id
1 'polypeptide(L)'
;VRGPNVFKGYWQMPEKTREELRENGFFITGDLGLIDAEGYVQIVGRNKDLIISGGYNIYPKEIEILLDDQPAVLESAVIGVPHSDFGETVVGFLVAQEGCQPDLEAISATVGLDLARFKHPRKLIVLPELPRNTMGKVQKNRLREEYGNLFS
;
A
#
# COMPACT_ATOMS: atom_id res chain seq x y z
N VAL A 1 6.42 -17.35 -7.70
CA VAL A 1 7.18 -17.43 -8.96
C VAL A 1 8.18 -18.56 -8.92
N ARG A 2 8.54 -19.11 -10.08
CA ARG A 2 9.58 -20.14 -10.24
C ARG A 2 10.31 -19.91 -11.56
N GLY A 3 11.62 -20.03 -11.58
CA GLY A 3 12.42 -19.86 -12.79
C GLY A 3 13.91 -19.79 -12.49
N PRO A 4 14.77 -19.76 -13.52
CA PRO A 4 16.22 -19.73 -13.36
C PRO A 4 16.74 -18.41 -12.74
N ASN A 5 15.91 -17.38 -12.73
CA ASN A 5 16.18 -16.08 -12.11
C ASN A 5 15.89 -16.03 -10.61
N VAL A 6 15.27 -17.07 -10.04
CA VAL A 6 15.04 -17.15 -8.59
C VAL A 6 16.35 -17.46 -7.89
N PHE A 7 16.70 -16.64 -6.89
CA PHE A 7 17.90 -16.81 -6.08
C PHE A 7 17.86 -18.09 -5.23
N LYS A 8 19.02 -18.55 -4.75
CA LYS A 8 19.14 -19.83 -4.02
C LYS A 8 18.77 -19.74 -2.55
N GLY A 9 18.60 -18.54 -2.02
CA GLY A 9 18.25 -18.31 -0.62
C GLY A 9 18.83 -17.02 -0.07
N TYR A 10 18.41 -16.66 1.13
CA TYR A 10 18.92 -15.50 1.87
C TYR A 10 20.23 -15.83 2.55
N TRP A 11 21.20 -14.93 2.44
CA TRP A 11 22.50 -15.10 3.08
C TRP A 11 22.37 -15.17 4.60
N GLN A 12 22.89 -16.26 5.19
CA GLN A 12 22.84 -16.54 6.63
C GLN A 12 21.43 -16.52 7.28
N MET A 13 20.37 -16.71 6.48
CA MET A 13 18.97 -16.73 6.94
C MET A 13 18.25 -18.00 6.45
N PRO A 14 18.63 -19.19 6.95
CA PRO A 14 18.08 -20.44 6.46
C PRO A 14 16.59 -20.62 6.77
N GLU A 15 16.11 -20.10 7.90
CA GLU A 15 14.69 -20.16 8.27
C GLU A 15 13.84 -19.36 7.33
N LYS A 16 14.21 -18.08 7.10
CA LYS A 16 13.52 -17.23 6.13
C LYS A 16 13.56 -17.81 4.71
N THR A 17 14.67 -18.42 4.33
CA THR A 17 14.77 -19.12 3.05
C THR A 17 13.74 -20.24 2.94
N ARG A 18 13.57 -21.08 3.98
CA ARG A 18 12.57 -22.16 3.98
C ARG A 18 11.12 -21.65 3.95
N GLU A 19 10.86 -20.52 4.59
CA GLU A 19 9.53 -19.90 4.59
C GLU A 19 9.12 -19.41 3.20
N GLU A 20 10.04 -18.76 2.49
CA GLU A 20 9.72 -18.08 1.23
C GLU A 20 10.09 -18.89 -0.02
N LEU A 21 11.12 -19.75 0.03
CA LEU A 21 11.51 -20.63 -1.07
C LEU A 21 11.06 -22.04 -0.79
N ARG A 22 9.96 -22.44 -1.42
CA ARG A 22 9.35 -23.77 -1.21
C ARG A 22 10.17 -24.89 -1.84
N GLU A 23 10.06 -26.11 -1.30
CA GLU A 23 10.74 -27.31 -1.81
C GLU A 23 10.49 -27.60 -3.29
N ASN A 24 9.33 -27.21 -3.82
CA ASN A 24 8.97 -27.34 -5.23
C ASN A 24 9.57 -26.25 -6.14
N GLY A 25 10.47 -25.42 -5.60
CA GLY A 25 11.18 -24.37 -6.30
C GLY A 25 10.41 -23.06 -6.52
N PHE A 26 9.19 -22.95 -5.95
CA PHE A 26 8.45 -21.68 -5.98
C PHE A 26 8.91 -20.75 -4.87
N PHE A 27 9.21 -19.51 -5.25
CA PHE A 27 9.48 -18.40 -4.34
C PHE A 27 8.20 -17.60 -4.09
N ILE A 28 7.90 -17.32 -2.82
CA ILE A 28 6.78 -16.50 -2.38
C ILE A 28 7.24 -15.04 -2.39
N THR A 29 6.71 -14.24 -3.32
CA THR A 29 7.11 -12.82 -3.46
C THR A 29 6.49 -11.92 -2.39
N GLY A 30 5.41 -12.36 -1.75
CA GLY A 30 4.59 -11.54 -0.86
C GLY A 30 3.72 -10.52 -1.61
N ASP A 31 3.68 -10.61 -2.93
CA ASP A 31 2.81 -9.79 -3.75
C ASP A 31 1.43 -10.44 -3.92
N LEU A 32 0.39 -9.61 -4.02
CA LEU A 32 -0.96 -9.98 -4.41
C LEU A 32 -1.15 -9.61 -5.88
N GLY A 33 -1.71 -10.53 -6.63
CA GLY A 33 -1.96 -10.33 -8.06
C GLY A 33 -3.32 -10.85 -8.47
N LEU A 34 -3.82 -10.30 -9.55
CA LEU A 34 -4.98 -10.77 -10.28
C LEU A 34 -4.50 -11.36 -11.61
N ILE A 35 -5.20 -12.39 -12.08
CA ILE A 35 -4.99 -12.97 -13.41
C ILE A 35 -6.25 -12.65 -14.21
N ASP A 36 -6.08 -11.96 -15.32
CA ASP A 36 -7.20 -11.65 -16.22
C ASP A 36 -7.62 -12.86 -17.08
N ALA A 37 -8.68 -12.70 -17.86
CA ALA A 37 -9.20 -13.75 -18.71
C ALA A 37 -8.22 -14.15 -19.84
N GLU A 38 -7.26 -13.30 -20.16
CA GLU A 38 -6.23 -13.52 -21.18
C GLU A 38 -4.95 -14.15 -20.58
N GLY A 39 -4.89 -14.30 -19.24
CA GLY A 39 -3.78 -14.92 -18.52
C GLY A 39 -2.66 -13.95 -18.10
N TYR A 40 -2.84 -12.63 -18.26
CA TYR A 40 -1.89 -11.66 -17.75
C TYR A 40 -2.00 -11.50 -16.25
N VAL A 41 -0.84 -11.33 -15.59
CA VAL A 41 -0.75 -11.11 -14.15
C VAL A 41 -0.59 -9.63 -13.87
N GLN A 42 -1.56 -9.05 -13.16
CA GLN A 42 -1.50 -7.69 -12.65
C GLN A 42 -1.19 -7.71 -11.14
N ILE A 43 -0.11 -7.08 -10.72
CA ILE A 43 0.22 -6.92 -9.29
C ILE A 43 -0.64 -5.80 -8.71
N VAL A 44 -1.45 -6.12 -7.70
CA VAL A 44 -2.39 -5.19 -7.05
C VAL A 44 -1.87 -4.67 -5.71
N GLY A 45 -0.83 -5.28 -5.15
CA GLY A 45 -0.21 -4.80 -3.91
C GLY A 45 0.65 -5.83 -3.21
N ARG A 46 1.03 -5.51 -1.98
CA ARG A 46 1.74 -6.40 -1.07
C ARG A 46 0.75 -7.00 -0.07
N ASN A 47 0.88 -8.29 0.21
CA ASN A 47 0.05 -8.98 1.20
C ASN A 47 0.11 -8.31 2.59
N LYS A 48 1.31 -7.89 3.01
CA LYS A 48 1.53 -7.19 4.30
C LYS A 48 0.97 -5.78 4.36
N ASP A 49 0.63 -5.19 3.22
CA ASP A 49 0.07 -3.84 3.12
C ASP A 49 -1.44 -3.85 2.87
N LEU A 50 -2.04 -5.04 2.71
CA LEU A 50 -3.48 -5.22 2.60
C LEU A 50 -4.16 -4.64 3.85
N ILE A 51 -5.15 -3.79 3.65
CA ILE A 51 -5.96 -3.20 4.71
C ILE A 51 -7.24 -4.03 4.85
N ILE A 52 -7.60 -4.43 6.06
CA ILE A 52 -8.83 -5.15 6.34
C ILE A 52 -9.75 -4.25 7.15
N SER A 53 -10.71 -3.62 6.47
CA SER A 53 -11.66 -2.68 7.07
C SER A 53 -13.07 -3.23 7.00
N GLY A 54 -13.70 -3.47 8.15
CA GLY A 54 -15.06 -4.01 8.23
C GLY A 54 -15.24 -5.35 7.50
N GLY A 55 -14.19 -6.17 7.44
CA GLY A 55 -14.18 -7.46 6.73
C GLY A 55 -13.89 -7.36 5.23
N TYR A 56 -13.68 -6.17 4.69
CA TYR A 56 -13.33 -5.98 3.28
C TYR A 56 -11.82 -5.82 3.08
N ASN A 57 -11.32 -6.47 2.05
CA ASN A 57 -9.93 -6.32 1.61
C ASN A 57 -9.78 -5.05 0.77
N ILE A 58 -8.92 -4.15 1.20
CA ILE A 58 -8.62 -2.90 0.51
C ILE A 58 -7.15 -2.90 0.10
N TYR A 59 -6.90 -2.70 -1.18
CA TYR A 59 -5.55 -2.66 -1.74
C TYR A 59 -5.07 -1.21 -1.80
N PRO A 60 -4.06 -0.82 -1.01
CA PRO A 60 -3.58 0.57 -0.95
C PRO A 60 -3.24 1.14 -2.31
N LYS A 61 -2.65 0.33 -3.21
CA LYS A 61 -2.21 0.80 -4.53
C LYS A 61 -3.35 1.31 -5.41
N GLU A 62 -4.55 0.74 -5.27
CA GLU A 62 -5.74 1.20 -5.99
C GLU A 62 -6.08 2.66 -5.64
N ILE A 63 -5.95 3.01 -4.35
CA ILE A 63 -6.23 4.35 -3.84
C ILE A 63 -5.07 5.29 -4.18
N GLU A 64 -3.82 4.82 -4.03
CA GLU A 64 -2.62 5.60 -4.35
C GLU A 64 -2.61 6.06 -5.81
N ILE A 65 -3.01 5.21 -6.75
CA ILE A 65 -3.09 5.58 -8.18
C ILE A 65 -4.01 6.79 -8.36
N LEU A 66 -5.19 6.79 -7.72
CA LEU A 66 -6.15 7.88 -7.83
C LEU A 66 -5.68 9.16 -7.13
N LEU A 67 -4.93 9.01 -6.01
CA LEU A 67 -4.34 10.14 -5.31
C LEU A 67 -3.16 10.74 -6.10
N ASP A 68 -2.30 9.89 -6.67
CA ASP A 68 -1.14 10.30 -7.47
C ASP A 68 -1.57 11.03 -8.76
N ASP A 69 -2.77 10.74 -9.27
CA ASP A 69 -3.37 11.38 -10.46
C ASP A 69 -3.87 12.82 -10.19
N GLN A 70 -3.91 13.26 -8.92
CA GLN A 70 -4.37 14.59 -8.57
C GLN A 70 -3.31 15.67 -8.88
N PRO A 71 -3.66 16.80 -9.53
CA PRO A 71 -2.68 17.78 -10.05
C PRO A 71 -1.74 18.39 -9.00
N ALA A 72 -2.18 18.48 -7.74
CA ALA A 72 -1.39 19.05 -6.65
C ALA A 72 -0.59 18.01 -5.86
N VAL A 73 -0.67 16.72 -6.24
CA VAL A 73 -0.01 15.60 -5.54
C VAL A 73 1.21 15.16 -6.32
N LEU A 74 2.36 15.14 -5.66
CA LEU A 74 3.61 14.60 -6.19
C LEU A 74 3.66 13.09 -6.06
N GLU A 75 3.30 12.59 -4.89
CA GLU A 75 3.25 11.18 -4.55
C GLU A 75 2.35 10.94 -3.35
N SER A 76 1.89 9.71 -3.20
CA SER A 76 1.06 9.32 -2.07
C SER A 76 1.49 7.99 -1.46
N ALA A 77 1.03 7.75 -0.23
CA ALA A 77 1.09 6.46 0.42
C ALA A 77 -0.20 6.22 1.21
N VAL A 78 -0.74 5.00 1.13
CA VAL A 78 -1.97 4.63 1.84
C VAL A 78 -1.66 3.48 2.79
N ILE A 79 -2.15 3.60 4.03
CA ILE A 79 -2.02 2.56 5.06
C ILE A 79 -3.36 2.30 5.74
N GLY A 80 -3.46 1.11 6.37
CA GLY A 80 -4.46 0.84 7.40
C GLY A 80 -3.91 1.27 8.76
N VAL A 81 -4.79 1.87 9.56
CA VAL A 81 -4.54 2.15 10.97
C VAL A 81 -5.67 1.56 11.81
N PRO A 82 -5.43 1.17 13.07
CA PRO A 82 -6.44 0.62 13.95
C PRO A 82 -7.68 1.50 14.09
N HIS A 83 -8.86 0.89 14.13
CA HIS A 83 -10.14 1.55 14.34
C HIS A 83 -11.07 0.64 15.13
N SER A 84 -11.75 1.19 16.16
CA SER A 84 -12.61 0.44 17.09
C SER A 84 -13.68 -0.41 16.42
N ASP A 85 -14.35 0.13 15.40
CA ASP A 85 -15.52 -0.51 14.78
C ASP A 85 -15.19 -1.37 13.56
N PHE A 86 -14.06 -1.08 12.88
CA PHE A 86 -13.74 -1.69 11.59
C PHE A 86 -12.49 -2.56 11.61
N GLY A 87 -11.81 -2.69 12.76
CA GLY A 87 -10.49 -3.31 12.85
C GLY A 87 -9.40 -2.37 12.33
N GLU A 88 -9.45 -2.06 11.03
CA GLU A 88 -8.62 -1.03 10.41
C GLU A 88 -9.46 -0.02 9.64
N THR A 89 -8.89 1.16 9.42
CA THR A 89 -9.43 2.17 8.51
C THR A 89 -8.34 2.76 7.63
N VAL A 90 -8.75 3.33 6.50
CA VAL A 90 -7.84 3.83 5.46
C VAL A 90 -7.38 5.25 5.81
N VAL A 91 -6.06 5.48 5.75
CA VAL A 91 -5.44 6.81 5.84
C VAL A 91 -4.51 7.02 4.65
N GLY A 92 -4.67 8.14 3.97
CA GLY A 92 -3.80 8.56 2.86
C GLY A 92 -2.83 9.66 3.29
N PHE A 93 -1.59 9.54 2.86
CA PHE A 93 -0.54 10.54 3.03
C PHE A 93 -0.17 11.08 1.66
N LEU A 94 -0.06 12.39 1.55
CA LEU A 94 0.22 13.09 0.30
C LEU A 94 1.49 13.93 0.47
N VAL A 95 2.32 13.95 -0.55
CA VAL A 95 3.36 14.96 -0.71
C VAL A 95 2.89 15.91 -1.80
N ALA A 96 2.90 17.20 -1.50
CA ALA A 96 2.47 18.21 -2.46
C ALA A 96 3.50 18.38 -3.59
N GLN A 97 3.04 18.70 -4.79
CA GLN A 97 3.91 19.23 -5.83
C GLN A 97 4.48 20.59 -5.41
N GLU A 98 5.68 20.90 -5.89
CA GLU A 98 6.35 22.15 -5.56
C GLU A 98 5.48 23.38 -5.90
N GLY A 99 5.30 24.26 -4.92
CA GLY A 99 4.46 25.44 -5.06
C GLY A 99 2.96 25.20 -4.99
N CYS A 100 2.50 23.97 -4.79
CA CYS A 100 1.08 23.62 -4.70
C CYS A 100 0.65 23.41 -3.24
N GLN A 101 -0.63 23.69 -2.98
CA GLN A 101 -1.32 23.31 -1.74
C GLN A 101 -2.49 22.39 -2.12
N PRO A 102 -2.42 21.09 -1.77
CA PRO A 102 -3.50 20.16 -2.03
C PRO A 102 -4.77 20.54 -1.27
N ASP A 103 -5.87 20.69 -1.98
CA ASP A 103 -7.21 20.81 -1.37
C ASP A 103 -7.69 19.38 -1.02
N LEU A 104 -7.55 19.01 0.24
CA LEU A 104 -7.84 17.65 0.72
C LEU A 104 -9.32 17.31 0.60
N GLU A 105 -10.24 18.27 0.70
CA GLU A 105 -11.67 18.03 0.56
C GLU A 105 -12.02 17.75 -0.91
N ALA A 106 -11.51 18.56 -1.82
CA ALA A 106 -11.69 18.38 -3.25
C ALA A 106 -11.08 17.06 -3.74
N ILE A 107 -9.85 16.72 -3.29
CA ILE A 107 -9.18 15.46 -3.60
C ILE A 107 -10.00 14.28 -3.08
N SER A 108 -10.44 14.32 -1.82
CA SER A 108 -11.25 13.25 -1.23
C SER A 108 -12.57 13.05 -1.99
N ALA A 109 -13.23 14.13 -2.39
CA ALA A 109 -14.46 14.07 -3.17
C ALA A 109 -14.22 13.44 -4.55
N THR A 110 -13.17 13.89 -5.27
CA THR A 110 -12.83 13.39 -6.61
C THR A 110 -12.48 11.90 -6.57
N VAL A 111 -11.56 11.51 -5.69
CA VAL A 111 -11.12 10.11 -5.53
C VAL A 111 -12.28 9.22 -5.09
N GLY A 112 -13.20 9.76 -4.30
CA GLY A 112 -14.39 9.04 -3.84
C GLY A 112 -15.40 8.71 -4.95
N LEU A 113 -15.34 9.35 -6.11
CA LEU A 113 -16.22 9.02 -7.25
C LEU A 113 -15.86 7.66 -7.88
N ASP A 114 -14.58 7.31 -7.87
CA ASP A 114 -14.04 6.09 -8.50
C ASP A 114 -13.85 4.93 -7.51
N LEU A 115 -14.09 5.15 -6.22
CA LEU A 115 -13.92 4.15 -5.17
C LEU A 115 -15.24 3.72 -4.54
N ALA A 116 -15.36 2.44 -4.22
CA ALA A 116 -16.41 1.99 -3.32
C ALA A 116 -16.26 2.66 -1.94
N ARG A 117 -17.37 3.03 -1.30
CA ARG A 117 -17.41 3.83 -0.07
C ARG A 117 -16.52 3.31 1.07
N PHE A 118 -16.39 2.00 1.22
CA PHE A 118 -15.55 1.38 2.25
C PHE A 118 -14.04 1.54 2.01
N LYS A 119 -13.63 1.93 0.77
CA LYS A 119 -12.24 2.20 0.40
C LYS A 119 -11.84 3.66 0.59
N HIS A 120 -12.79 4.55 0.84
CA HIS A 120 -12.50 5.98 0.99
C HIS A 120 -11.54 6.22 2.16
N PRO A 121 -10.44 6.98 1.96
CA PRO A 121 -9.62 7.42 3.06
C PRO A 121 -10.44 8.25 4.07
N ARG A 122 -10.44 7.83 5.33
CA ARG A 122 -11.09 8.62 6.39
C ARG A 122 -10.31 9.88 6.73
N LYS A 123 -9.03 9.88 6.43
CA LYS A 123 -8.17 11.04 6.63
C LYS A 123 -7.12 11.10 5.52
N LEU A 124 -6.90 12.30 5.01
CA LEU A 124 -5.76 12.66 4.18
C LEU A 124 -4.85 13.57 4.99
N ILE A 125 -3.55 13.34 4.91
CA ILE A 125 -2.51 14.09 5.64
C ILE A 125 -1.44 14.50 4.66
N VAL A 126 -1.09 15.78 4.64
CA VAL A 126 0.03 16.28 3.83
C VAL A 126 1.31 16.18 4.64
N LEU A 127 2.32 15.54 4.06
CA LEU A 127 3.66 15.43 4.62
C LEU A 127 4.66 16.19 3.73
N PRO A 128 5.76 16.69 4.29
CA PRO A 128 6.84 17.28 3.50
C PRO A 128 7.52 16.23 2.59
N GLU A 129 7.64 14.99 3.06
CA GLU A 129 8.19 13.83 2.33
C GLU A 129 7.65 12.53 2.91
N LEU A 130 7.62 11.45 2.11
CA LEU A 130 7.34 10.11 2.61
C LEU A 130 8.60 9.46 3.18
N PRO A 131 8.50 8.72 4.31
CA PRO A 131 9.64 8.02 4.88
C PRO A 131 10.15 6.94 3.92
N ARG A 132 11.45 6.96 3.61
CA ARG A 132 12.09 6.03 2.68
C ARG A 132 13.25 5.30 3.34
N ASN A 133 13.54 4.12 2.82
CA ASN A 133 14.77 3.41 3.17
C ASN A 133 15.94 3.90 2.28
N THR A 134 17.15 3.37 2.54
CA THR A 134 18.36 3.70 1.77
C THR A 134 18.28 3.38 0.27
N MET A 135 17.31 2.54 -0.14
CA MET A 135 17.04 2.19 -1.54
C MET A 135 15.94 3.06 -2.17
N GLY A 136 15.46 4.10 -1.48
CA GLY A 136 14.40 4.99 -1.95
C GLY A 136 12.97 4.43 -1.84
N LYS A 137 12.79 3.23 -1.25
CA LYS A 137 11.45 2.63 -1.12
C LYS A 137 10.70 3.23 0.07
N VAL A 138 9.44 3.61 -0.14
CA VAL A 138 8.53 4.11 0.91
C VAL A 138 8.36 3.06 2.02
N GLN A 139 8.54 3.50 3.26
CA GLN A 139 8.43 2.66 4.46
C GLN A 139 7.07 2.86 5.15
N LYS A 140 6.05 2.18 4.67
CA LYS A 140 4.69 2.23 5.24
C LYS A 140 4.61 1.79 6.71
N ASN A 141 5.53 0.93 7.15
CA ASN A 141 5.62 0.55 8.56
C ASN A 141 5.90 1.74 9.48
N ARG A 142 6.78 2.68 9.06
CA ARG A 142 7.06 3.90 9.83
C ARG A 142 5.83 4.80 9.94
N LEU A 143 5.05 4.91 8.86
CA LEU A 143 3.76 5.63 8.90
C LEU A 143 2.77 4.96 9.86
N ARG A 144 2.71 3.62 9.90
CA ARG A 144 1.84 2.90 10.86
C ARG A 144 2.30 3.10 12.31
N GLU A 145 3.60 3.12 12.56
CA GLU A 145 4.17 3.38 13.89
C GLU A 145 3.83 4.79 14.38
N GLU A 146 3.95 5.79 13.51
CA GLU A 146 3.73 7.20 13.84
C GLU A 146 2.25 7.56 13.96
N TYR A 147 1.42 7.03 13.06
CA TYR A 147 0.00 7.41 12.93
C TYR A 147 -0.98 6.33 13.40
N GLY A 148 -0.51 5.25 13.99
CA GLY A 148 -1.35 4.14 14.42
C GLY A 148 -2.43 4.48 15.47
N ASN A 149 -2.27 5.60 16.18
CA ASN A 149 -3.21 6.03 17.23
C ASN A 149 -4.21 7.11 16.77
N LEU A 150 -4.34 7.35 15.45
CA LEU A 150 -5.19 8.41 14.91
C LEU A 150 -6.68 8.27 15.25
N PHE A 151 -7.15 7.05 15.48
CA PHE A 151 -8.56 6.72 15.74
C PHE A 151 -8.73 5.85 17.00
N SER A 152 -7.74 5.85 17.89
CA SER A 152 -7.76 5.14 19.18
C SER A 152 -8.46 5.97 20.23
#